data_a6ac079c81df6145696239a72354594e
#
_entry.id   a6ac079c81df6145696239a72354594e
#
_cell.length_a   1.000
_cell.length_b   1.000
_cell.length_c   1.000
_cell.angle_alpha   90.00
_cell.angle_beta   90.00
_cell.angle_gamma   90.00
#
_symmetry.space_group_name_H-M   'P 1'
#
loop_
_entity.id
_entity.type
_entity.pdbx_description
1 polymer ?
#
loop_
_entity_poly.entity_id
_entity_poly.type
_entity_poly.pdbx_seq_one_letter_code
_entity_poly.pdbx_strand_id
1 'polypeptide(L)'
;MENTVVFILILFLRVSNNRVQAILECESVKITHVMTFDNRLFSRWLLWKKSSLNRIECATFCLQEKTCVSFQMKEGESVCKGYAVAFNGDSTSESAPGYVLYETEKARGFIGSSCQNNADCYLPDSVCVNSECMCDPGLAFSPQQKSCVLTCTEYGPHFTTIPGYYIRHNNMLTTYGVTEQQCGNLCANQTNFVCRAADHETDVERCDLTDQSLLTVDKSDYIIEVDRTSIHFSRDCKA
;
A
#
# COMPACT_ATOMS: atom_id res chain seq x y z
N MET A 1 7.41 12.86 -17.30
CA MET A 1 7.06 11.42 -17.26
C MET A 1 7.49 10.80 -18.57
N GLU A 2 8.49 9.96 -18.55
CA GLU A 2 8.82 9.14 -19.73
C GLU A 2 7.93 7.90 -19.72
N ASN A 3 7.06 7.80 -20.71
CA ASN A 3 6.24 6.62 -20.92
C ASN A 3 7.05 5.61 -21.73
N THR A 4 7.40 4.48 -21.12
CA THR A 4 8.00 3.36 -21.86
C THR A 4 6.91 2.34 -22.14
N VAL A 5 6.67 2.05 -23.42
CA VAL A 5 5.81 0.93 -23.83
C VAL A 5 6.69 -0.31 -23.90
N VAL A 6 6.38 -1.31 -23.09
CA VAL A 6 7.06 -2.61 -23.12
C VAL A 6 6.13 -3.60 -23.80
N PHE A 7 6.62 -4.27 -24.85
CA PHE A 7 5.92 -5.37 -25.48
C PHE A 7 6.32 -6.66 -24.77
N ILE A 8 5.35 -7.32 -24.14
CA ILE A 8 5.57 -8.62 -23.48
C ILE A 8 4.93 -9.68 -24.34
N LEU A 9 5.74 -10.68 -24.71
CA LEU A 9 5.27 -11.86 -25.41
C LEU A 9 4.70 -12.83 -24.35
N ILE A 10 3.38 -12.98 -24.32
CA ILE A 10 2.71 -13.90 -23.40
C ILE A 10 2.32 -15.16 -24.18
N LEU A 11 2.81 -16.31 -23.74
CA LEU A 11 2.46 -17.61 -24.31
C LEU A 11 1.16 -18.11 -23.63
N PHE A 12 0.04 -18.10 -24.34
CA PHE A 12 -1.19 -18.73 -23.90
C PHE A 12 -1.30 -20.13 -24.49
N LEU A 13 -1.46 -21.12 -23.62
CA LEU A 13 -1.82 -22.48 -24.02
C LEU A 13 -3.35 -22.59 -24.02
N ARG A 14 -3.97 -22.64 -25.19
CA ARG A 14 -5.38 -22.98 -25.32
C ARG A 14 -5.54 -24.46 -25.68
N VAL A 15 -6.32 -25.14 -24.89
CA VAL A 15 -6.74 -26.52 -25.19
C VAL A 15 -8.11 -26.46 -25.83
N SER A 16 -8.21 -26.84 -27.09
CA SER A 16 -9.46 -26.98 -27.82
C SER A 16 -9.45 -28.32 -28.54
N ASN A 17 -10.49 -29.12 -28.39
CA ASN A 17 -10.67 -30.42 -29.06
C ASN A 17 -9.45 -31.35 -28.96
N ASN A 18 -8.90 -31.52 -27.74
CA ASN A 18 -7.72 -32.37 -27.46
C ASN A 18 -6.43 -31.96 -28.21
N ARG A 19 -6.35 -30.77 -28.76
CA ARG A 19 -5.12 -30.17 -29.30
C ARG A 19 -4.67 -28.99 -28.45
N VAL A 20 -3.42 -29.02 -28.03
CA VAL A 20 -2.76 -27.89 -27.37
C VAL A 20 -2.27 -26.98 -28.46
N GLN A 21 -2.83 -25.77 -28.55
CA GLN A 21 -2.38 -24.75 -29.48
C GLN A 21 -1.69 -23.65 -28.68
N ALA A 22 -0.43 -23.40 -28.95
CA ALA A 22 0.32 -22.28 -28.40
C ALA A 22 -0.04 -21.04 -29.23
N ILE A 23 -0.70 -20.08 -28.60
CA ILE A 23 -0.97 -18.78 -29.21
C ILE A 23 -0.01 -17.80 -28.58
N LEU A 24 0.84 -17.19 -29.39
CA LEU A 24 1.70 -16.08 -29.02
C LEU A 24 0.88 -14.79 -29.22
N GLU A 25 0.37 -14.23 -28.13
CA GLU A 25 -0.23 -12.89 -28.15
C GLU A 25 0.82 -11.89 -27.66
N CYS A 26 1.01 -10.83 -28.46
CA CYS A 26 1.89 -9.73 -28.09
C CYS A 26 1.02 -8.67 -27.42
N GLU A 27 1.11 -8.56 -26.11
CA GLU A 27 0.39 -7.55 -25.35
C GLU A 27 1.32 -6.36 -25.09
N SER A 28 0.88 -5.17 -25.48
CA SER A 28 1.60 -3.94 -25.17
C SER A 28 1.25 -3.49 -23.78
N VAL A 29 2.23 -3.49 -22.88
CA VAL A 29 2.05 -3.00 -21.52
C VAL A 29 2.77 -1.68 -21.35
N LYS A 30 2.05 -0.71 -20.82
CA LYS A 30 2.60 0.60 -20.50
C LYS A 30 3.16 0.58 -19.08
N ILE A 31 4.43 0.94 -18.95
CA ILE A 31 5.09 1.23 -17.69
C ILE A 31 5.49 2.70 -17.67
N THR A 32 5.27 3.36 -16.55
CA THR A 32 5.59 4.78 -16.37
C THR A 32 6.74 4.91 -15.37
N HIS A 33 7.82 5.58 -15.76
CA HIS A 33 8.89 5.96 -14.85
C HIS A 33 8.44 7.14 -13.99
N VAL A 34 8.56 7.03 -12.67
CA VAL A 34 8.17 8.07 -11.72
C VAL A 34 9.43 8.79 -11.22
N MET A 35 9.95 9.72 -12.04
CA MET A 35 11.25 10.39 -11.80
C MET A 35 11.35 11.11 -10.46
N THR A 36 10.24 11.57 -9.88
CA THR A 36 10.22 12.24 -8.57
C THR A 36 10.70 11.35 -7.43
N PHE A 37 10.77 10.03 -7.67
CA PHE A 37 11.19 9.03 -6.70
C PHE A 37 12.52 8.37 -7.04
N ASP A 38 13.26 8.92 -7.97
CA ASP A 38 14.63 8.46 -8.26
C ASP A 38 15.52 8.64 -7.03
N ASN A 39 16.39 7.65 -6.80
CA ASN A 39 17.27 7.58 -5.65
C ASN A 39 16.53 7.48 -4.29
N ARG A 40 15.30 7.00 -4.29
CA ARG A 40 14.50 6.74 -3.09
C ARG A 40 14.14 5.27 -3.00
N LEU A 41 14.15 4.73 -1.79
CA LEU A 41 13.77 3.34 -1.49
C LEU A 41 12.49 3.34 -0.67
N PHE A 42 11.51 2.57 -1.13
CA PHE A 42 10.29 2.29 -0.40
C PHE A 42 10.37 0.93 0.28
N SER A 43 9.87 0.85 1.50
CA SER A 43 9.75 -0.39 2.27
C SER A 43 8.29 -0.83 2.44
N ARG A 44 7.36 0.13 2.35
CA ARG A 44 5.92 -0.10 2.56
C ARG A 44 5.35 -0.97 1.43
N TRP A 45 4.52 -1.95 1.78
CA TRP A 45 3.79 -2.80 0.83
C TRP A 45 4.66 -3.63 -0.13
N LEU A 46 5.86 -3.98 0.32
CA LEU A 46 6.76 -4.85 -0.43
C LEU A 46 6.16 -6.26 -0.54
N LEU A 47 5.90 -6.70 -1.76
CA LEU A 47 5.42 -8.06 -2.07
C LEU A 47 6.58 -9.04 -2.17
N TRP A 48 7.61 -8.64 -2.89
CA TRP A 48 8.75 -9.50 -3.17
C TRP A 48 10.01 -8.71 -3.53
N LYS A 49 11.14 -9.37 -3.34
CA LYS A 49 12.46 -8.95 -3.83
C LYS A 49 13.03 -10.09 -4.67
N LYS A 50 13.43 -9.80 -5.91
CA LYS A 50 14.00 -10.76 -6.86
C LYS A 50 15.27 -10.21 -7.48
N SER A 51 16.11 -11.11 -8.00
CA SER A 51 17.21 -10.71 -8.88
C SER A 51 16.67 -10.52 -10.30
N SER A 52 17.07 -9.44 -10.95
CA SER A 52 16.68 -9.11 -12.32
C SER A 52 17.83 -8.43 -13.05
N LEU A 53 18.05 -8.80 -14.29
CA LEU A 53 19.14 -8.25 -15.11
C LEU A 53 18.78 -6.90 -15.75
N ASN A 54 17.48 -6.63 -15.92
CA ASN A 54 17.03 -5.42 -16.60
C ASN A 54 15.58 -5.05 -16.23
N ARG A 55 15.19 -3.84 -16.64
CA ARG A 55 13.86 -3.28 -16.40
C ARG A 55 12.71 -4.14 -16.96
N ILE A 56 12.89 -4.74 -18.13
CA ILE A 56 11.84 -5.55 -18.78
C ILE A 56 11.54 -6.80 -17.97
N GLU A 57 12.57 -7.48 -17.48
CA GLU A 57 12.42 -8.66 -16.64
C GLU A 57 11.74 -8.31 -15.31
N CYS A 58 12.15 -7.19 -14.68
CA CYS A 58 11.52 -6.68 -13.46
C CYS A 58 10.03 -6.34 -13.68
N ALA A 59 9.71 -5.66 -14.78
CA ALA A 59 8.34 -5.39 -15.18
C ALA A 59 7.52 -6.68 -15.39
N THR A 60 8.13 -7.68 -16.02
CA THR A 60 7.48 -8.99 -16.26
C THR A 60 7.11 -9.66 -14.93
N PHE A 61 7.99 -9.64 -13.93
CA PHE A 61 7.66 -10.17 -12.60
C PHE A 61 6.46 -9.44 -11.97
N CYS A 62 6.39 -8.11 -12.09
CA CYS A 62 5.28 -7.34 -11.55
C CYS A 62 3.98 -7.59 -12.31
N LEU A 63 4.03 -7.76 -13.61
CA LEU A 63 2.84 -8.01 -14.43
C LEU A 63 2.26 -9.41 -14.21
N GLN A 64 3.13 -10.41 -14.01
CA GLN A 64 2.72 -11.78 -13.69
C GLN A 64 2.11 -11.90 -12.28
N GLU A 65 2.53 -11.04 -11.35
CA GLU A 65 1.97 -10.99 -10.02
C GLU A 65 0.68 -10.17 -9.99
N LYS A 66 -0.43 -10.81 -9.64
CA LYS A 66 -1.76 -10.16 -9.67
C LYS A 66 -1.85 -8.95 -8.75
N THR A 67 -1.16 -9.00 -7.62
CA THR A 67 -1.17 -7.96 -6.58
C THR A 67 -0.15 -6.86 -6.83
N CYS A 68 0.80 -7.04 -7.74
CA CYS A 68 1.83 -6.04 -8.02
C CYS A 68 1.29 -4.88 -8.86
N VAL A 69 1.53 -3.66 -8.38
CA VAL A 69 1.06 -2.40 -8.97
C VAL A 69 2.22 -1.52 -9.43
N SER A 70 3.30 -1.54 -8.66
CA SER A 70 4.53 -0.80 -8.94
C SER A 70 5.76 -1.64 -8.64
N PHE A 71 6.90 -1.24 -9.15
CA PHE A 71 8.16 -1.91 -8.88
C PHE A 71 9.34 -0.94 -8.88
N GLN A 72 10.35 -1.28 -8.09
CA GLN A 72 11.64 -0.58 -8.11
C GLN A 72 12.74 -1.51 -8.60
N MET A 73 13.66 -0.95 -9.34
CA MET A 73 14.94 -1.59 -9.64
C MET A 73 16.10 -0.69 -9.22
N LYS A 74 17.23 -1.30 -8.92
CA LYS A 74 18.48 -0.57 -8.66
C LYS A 74 19.38 -0.70 -9.87
N GLU A 75 19.68 0.43 -10.51
CA GLU A 75 20.60 0.48 -11.64
C GLU A 75 22.01 0.02 -11.23
N GLY A 76 22.63 -0.81 -12.07
CA GLY A 76 23.95 -1.39 -11.79
C GLY A 76 23.98 -2.55 -10.79
N GLU A 77 22.86 -2.86 -10.15
CA GLU A 77 22.68 -4.04 -9.31
C GLU A 77 21.52 -4.88 -9.83
N SER A 78 21.62 -6.20 -9.70
CA SER A 78 20.54 -7.09 -10.12
C SER A 78 19.43 -7.17 -9.05
N VAL A 79 18.84 -6.04 -8.67
CA VAL A 79 17.80 -5.96 -7.63
C VAL A 79 16.52 -5.40 -8.19
N CYS A 80 15.45 -6.18 -8.00
CA CYS A 80 14.09 -5.82 -8.37
C CYS A 80 13.16 -6.04 -7.17
N LYS A 81 12.28 -5.07 -6.88
CA LYS A 81 11.31 -5.09 -5.79
C LYS A 81 9.92 -4.77 -6.34
N GLY A 82 8.92 -5.60 -6.04
CA GLY A 82 7.53 -5.34 -6.42
C GLY A 82 6.68 -4.95 -5.22
N TYR A 83 5.71 -4.05 -5.45
CA TYR A 83 4.87 -3.45 -4.43
C TYR A 83 3.39 -3.60 -4.76
N ALA A 84 2.56 -3.71 -3.70
CA ALA A 84 1.12 -3.84 -3.81
C ALA A 84 0.38 -2.51 -3.99
N VAL A 85 1.08 -1.37 -3.98
CA VAL A 85 0.49 -0.03 -4.03
C VAL A 85 1.22 0.86 -5.03
N ALA A 86 0.60 1.98 -5.39
CA ALA A 86 1.26 3.13 -6.00
C ALA A 86 1.95 3.98 -4.93
N PHE A 87 2.73 4.98 -5.34
CA PHE A 87 3.38 5.92 -4.43
C PHE A 87 3.15 7.36 -4.91
N ASN A 88 2.92 8.26 -3.97
CA ASN A 88 2.78 9.70 -4.21
C ASN A 88 3.89 10.50 -3.49
N GLY A 89 3.86 11.83 -3.60
CA GLY A 89 4.88 12.71 -3.03
C GLY A 89 5.02 12.63 -1.51
N ASP A 90 3.96 12.21 -0.81
CA ASP A 90 3.90 12.11 0.66
C ASP A 90 4.31 10.71 1.16
N SER A 91 4.53 9.76 0.24
CA SER A 91 4.95 8.40 0.61
C SER A 91 6.31 8.40 1.31
N THR A 92 6.38 7.79 2.49
CA THR A 92 7.62 7.65 3.25
C THR A 92 8.66 6.82 2.51
N SER A 93 9.86 7.34 2.37
CA SER A 93 10.95 6.68 1.66
C SER A 93 12.30 7.09 2.22
N GLU A 94 13.30 6.24 2.04
CA GLU A 94 14.68 6.50 2.42
C GLU A 94 15.50 6.94 1.21
N SER A 95 16.54 7.76 1.43
CA SER A 95 17.50 8.07 0.38
C SER A 95 18.32 6.84 0.02
N ALA A 96 18.27 6.42 -1.24
CA ALA A 96 18.94 5.23 -1.73
C ALA A 96 19.38 5.40 -3.19
N PRO A 97 20.62 5.85 -3.43
CA PRO A 97 21.12 6.12 -4.77
C PRO A 97 21.00 4.90 -5.71
N GLY A 98 20.60 5.16 -6.94
CA GLY A 98 20.46 4.17 -8.00
C GLY A 98 19.13 3.42 -8.04
N TYR A 99 18.23 3.63 -7.07
CA TYR A 99 16.86 3.10 -7.18
C TYR A 99 16.00 3.95 -8.08
N VAL A 100 15.21 3.30 -8.92
CA VAL A 100 14.28 3.90 -9.87
C VAL A 100 12.91 3.24 -9.70
N LEU A 101 11.85 4.06 -9.59
CA LEU A 101 10.46 3.57 -9.42
C LEU A 101 9.73 3.58 -10.76
N TYR A 102 9.01 2.50 -11.00
CA TYR A 102 8.10 2.35 -12.14
C TYR A 102 6.71 1.93 -11.67
N GLU A 103 5.70 2.49 -12.31
CA GLU A 103 4.30 2.13 -12.14
C GLU A 103 3.78 1.40 -13.37
N THR A 104 2.95 0.37 -13.14
CA THR A 104 2.17 -0.29 -14.17
C THR A 104 0.84 0.46 -14.39
N GLU A 105 0.09 0.12 -15.42
CA GLU A 105 -1.25 0.68 -15.64
C GLU A 105 -2.23 0.41 -14.48
N LYS A 106 -1.96 -0.61 -13.66
CA LYS A 106 -2.74 -0.92 -12.46
C LYS A 106 -2.61 0.13 -11.35
N ALA A 107 -1.58 0.99 -11.39
CA ALA A 107 -1.32 1.99 -10.36
C ALA A 107 -2.32 3.15 -10.38
N ARG A 108 -2.88 3.46 -11.57
CA ARG A 108 -3.77 4.61 -11.71
C ARG A 108 -5.05 4.43 -10.87
N GLY A 109 -5.33 5.39 -9.98
CA GLY A 109 -6.50 5.37 -9.11
C GLY A 109 -6.50 4.24 -8.08
N PHE A 110 -5.38 3.55 -7.90
CA PHE A 110 -5.21 2.50 -6.89
C PHE A 110 -4.71 3.09 -5.56
N ILE A 111 -4.70 2.28 -4.50
CA ILE A 111 -4.17 2.72 -3.19
C ILE A 111 -2.74 3.28 -3.34
N GLY A 112 -2.51 4.43 -2.75
CA GLY A 112 -1.25 5.19 -2.82
C GLY A 112 -1.13 6.13 -4.02
N SER A 113 -2.01 6.06 -5.04
CA SER A 113 -1.96 6.98 -6.17
C SER A 113 -2.47 8.38 -5.79
N SER A 114 -1.93 9.40 -6.47
CA SER A 114 -2.40 10.77 -6.31
C SER A 114 -3.83 10.94 -6.84
N CYS A 115 -4.64 11.72 -6.11
CA CYS A 115 -6.02 12.04 -6.47
C CYS A 115 -6.36 13.51 -6.17
N GLN A 116 -7.43 14.03 -6.79
CA GLN A 116 -8.01 15.33 -6.49
C GLN A 116 -9.37 15.21 -5.81
N ASN A 117 -10.09 14.11 -6.08
CA ASN A 117 -11.39 13.81 -5.52
C ASN A 117 -11.61 12.28 -5.50
N ASN A 118 -12.69 11.83 -4.85
CA ASN A 118 -12.98 10.40 -4.68
C ASN A 118 -13.18 9.65 -6.02
N ALA A 119 -13.65 10.33 -7.07
CA ALA A 119 -13.85 9.69 -8.38
C ALA A 119 -12.54 9.31 -9.09
N ASP A 120 -11.41 9.83 -8.62
CA ASP A 120 -10.09 9.47 -9.14
C ASP A 120 -9.61 8.12 -8.58
N CYS A 121 -10.22 7.63 -7.48
CA CYS A 121 -9.86 6.38 -6.81
C CYS A 121 -10.79 5.25 -7.32
N TYR A 122 -10.23 4.25 -7.99
CA TYR A 122 -11.02 3.20 -8.67
C TYR A 122 -11.27 1.96 -7.81
N LEU A 123 -10.54 1.82 -6.71
CA LEU A 123 -10.77 0.70 -5.82
C LEU A 123 -12.11 0.89 -5.10
N PRO A 124 -13.00 -0.12 -5.05
CA PRO A 124 -14.21 -0.04 -4.26
C PRO A 124 -13.92 0.34 -2.81
N ASP A 125 -14.74 1.22 -2.25
CA ASP A 125 -14.62 1.74 -0.87
C ASP A 125 -13.27 2.43 -0.59
N SER A 126 -12.66 3.01 -1.63
CA SER A 126 -11.53 3.92 -1.50
C SER A 126 -11.96 5.37 -1.69
N VAL A 127 -11.25 6.26 -1.02
CA VAL A 127 -11.50 7.71 -1.01
C VAL A 127 -10.20 8.48 -1.19
N CYS A 128 -10.33 9.72 -1.64
CA CYS A 128 -9.21 10.65 -1.76
C CYS A 128 -9.05 11.42 -0.45
N VAL A 129 -8.00 11.13 0.30
CA VAL A 129 -7.64 11.83 1.54
C VAL A 129 -6.24 12.39 1.38
N ASN A 130 -6.07 13.67 1.66
CA ASN A 130 -4.75 14.36 1.54
C ASN A 130 -4.07 14.14 0.19
N SER A 131 -4.85 14.15 -0.91
CA SER A 131 -4.37 13.90 -2.28
C SER A 131 -3.83 12.50 -2.54
N GLU A 132 -4.16 11.52 -1.71
CA GLU A 132 -3.82 10.12 -1.87
C GLU A 132 -5.06 9.23 -1.84
N CYS A 133 -5.14 8.25 -2.75
CA CYS A 133 -6.17 7.21 -2.69
C CYS A 133 -5.86 6.24 -1.55
N MET A 134 -6.79 6.13 -0.61
CA MET A 134 -6.72 5.19 0.52
C MET A 134 -8.08 4.54 0.78
N CYS A 135 -8.12 3.52 1.59
CA CYS A 135 -9.40 2.95 2.01
C CYS A 135 -10.20 3.97 2.82
N ASP A 136 -11.53 3.91 2.69
CA ASP A 136 -12.41 4.72 3.54
C ASP A 136 -12.09 4.48 5.02
N PRO A 137 -12.07 5.54 5.86
CA PRO A 137 -11.70 5.44 7.26
C PRO A 137 -12.40 4.29 8.00
N GLY A 138 -11.60 3.43 8.64
CA GLY A 138 -12.06 2.23 9.34
C GLY A 138 -12.03 0.93 8.53
N LEU A 139 -11.80 1.00 7.21
CA LEU A 139 -11.49 -0.16 6.39
C LEU A 139 -9.98 -0.40 6.32
N ALA A 140 -9.62 -1.67 6.13
CA ALA A 140 -8.25 -2.14 5.92
C ALA A 140 -8.02 -2.46 4.44
N PHE A 141 -6.88 -2.10 3.88
CA PHE A 141 -6.53 -2.52 2.53
C PHE A 141 -6.12 -3.99 2.50
N SER A 142 -6.73 -4.78 1.62
CA SER A 142 -6.37 -6.16 1.35
C SER A 142 -5.71 -6.28 -0.04
N PRO A 143 -4.37 -6.43 -0.12
CA PRO A 143 -3.69 -6.63 -1.38
C PRO A 143 -4.18 -7.87 -2.14
N GLN A 144 -4.45 -8.97 -1.41
CA GLN A 144 -4.87 -10.25 -1.99
C GLN A 144 -6.26 -10.14 -2.63
N GLN A 145 -7.20 -9.45 -1.97
CA GLN A 145 -8.56 -9.23 -2.47
C GLN A 145 -8.63 -8.04 -3.42
N LYS A 146 -7.62 -7.16 -3.44
CA LYS A 146 -7.61 -5.87 -4.14
C LYS A 146 -8.85 -5.03 -3.80
N SER A 147 -9.13 -4.92 -2.52
CA SER A 147 -10.30 -4.21 -2.01
C SER A 147 -10.04 -3.67 -0.61
N CYS A 148 -10.84 -2.70 -0.22
CA CYS A 148 -10.95 -2.26 1.16
C CYS A 148 -11.93 -3.18 1.89
N VAL A 149 -11.54 -3.69 3.07
CA VAL A 149 -12.30 -4.69 3.82
C VAL A 149 -12.46 -4.27 5.28
N LEU A 150 -13.56 -4.68 5.90
CA LEU A 150 -13.80 -4.39 7.31
C LEU A 150 -12.87 -5.19 8.24
N THR A 151 -12.52 -6.43 7.85
CA THR A 151 -11.72 -7.34 8.67
C THR A 151 -10.77 -8.12 7.80
N CYS A 152 -9.52 -8.19 8.22
CA CYS A 152 -8.50 -9.02 7.59
C CYS A 152 -8.53 -10.45 8.11
N THR A 153 -8.24 -11.42 7.26
CA THR A 153 -7.95 -12.79 7.71
C THR A 153 -6.66 -12.83 8.52
N GLU A 154 -5.64 -12.06 8.09
CA GLU A 154 -4.38 -11.85 8.77
C GLU A 154 -3.95 -10.38 8.58
N TYR A 155 -3.59 -9.72 9.67
CA TYR A 155 -3.12 -8.33 9.63
C TYR A 155 -1.63 -8.27 9.33
N GLY A 156 -1.25 -7.35 8.42
CA GLY A 156 0.14 -7.08 8.02
C GLY A 156 0.84 -6.07 8.95
N PRO A 157 2.07 -5.70 8.61
CA PRO A 157 2.83 -4.68 9.35
C PRO A 157 2.55 -3.25 8.87
N HIS A 158 1.66 -3.07 7.90
CA HIS A 158 1.38 -1.78 7.28
C HIS A 158 0.10 -1.15 7.82
N PHE A 159 0.01 0.16 7.72
CA PHE A 159 -1.10 0.96 8.23
C PHE A 159 -1.51 2.00 7.21
N THR A 160 -2.82 2.23 7.13
CA THR A 160 -3.41 3.44 6.54
C THR A 160 -3.46 4.49 7.63
N THR A 161 -2.86 5.65 7.38
CA THR A 161 -2.74 6.75 8.35
C THR A 161 -3.80 7.82 8.09
N ILE A 162 -4.60 8.15 9.10
CA ILE A 162 -5.71 9.08 8.99
C ILE A 162 -5.53 10.20 10.03
N PRO A 163 -5.05 11.40 9.64
CA PRO A 163 -4.87 12.50 10.57
C PRO A 163 -6.21 13.04 11.10
N GLY A 164 -6.22 13.42 12.36
CA GLY A 164 -7.35 14.05 13.01
C GLY A 164 -8.46 13.11 13.48
N TYR A 165 -8.19 11.80 13.52
CA TYR A 165 -9.12 10.79 14.04
C TYR A 165 -8.51 10.06 15.22
N TYR A 166 -9.34 9.67 16.19
CA TYR A 166 -8.98 8.73 17.25
C TYR A 166 -10.20 8.03 17.83
N ILE A 167 -9.97 6.84 18.45
CA ILE A 167 -10.98 6.03 19.12
C ILE A 167 -10.89 6.26 20.63
N ARG A 168 -12.01 6.66 21.24
CA ARG A 168 -12.15 6.78 22.70
C ARG A 168 -12.50 5.45 23.35
N HIS A 169 -12.11 5.30 24.60
CA HIS A 169 -12.61 4.28 25.54
C HIS A 169 -12.36 2.82 25.17
N ASN A 170 -11.78 2.52 24.01
CA ASN A 170 -11.55 1.15 23.56
C ASN A 170 -10.05 0.78 23.58
N ASN A 171 -9.26 1.45 24.43
CA ASN A 171 -7.82 1.24 24.50
C ASN A 171 -7.50 -0.04 25.27
N MET A 172 -6.87 -1.00 24.59
CA MET A 172 -6.36 -2.24 25.17
C MET A 172 -4.98 -2.03 25.82
N LEU A 173 -4.21 -1.06 25.33
CA LEU A 173 -2.91 -0.69 25.85
C LEU A 173 -2.65 0.79 25.54
N THR A 174 -2.16 1.51 26.56
CA THR A 174 -1.69 2.90 26.43
C THR A 174 -0.21 2.99 26.78
N THR A 175 0.58 3.66 25.94
CA THR A 175 2.02 3.89 26.14
C THR A 175 2.34 5.35 25.92
N TYR A 176 3.28 5.92 26.68
CA TYR A 176 3.71 7.32 26.58
C TYR A 176 5.20 7.40 26.18
N GLY A 177 5.60 8.56 25.65
CA GLY A 177 6.98 8.82 25.25
C GLY A 177 7.40 8.04 24.01
N VAL A 178 6.47 7.78 23.10
CA VAL A 178 6.71 7.06 21.85
C VAL A 178 6.39 7.93 20.65
N THR A 179 7.20 7.79 19.61
CA THR A 179 6.96 8.48 18.33
C THR A 179 5.82 7.82 17.55
N GLU A 180 5.29 8.52 16.56
CA GLU A 180 4.31 7.99 15.60
C GLU A 180 4.73 6.63 15.02
N GLN A 181 5.95 6.52 14.52
CA GLN A 181 6.47 5.26 13.97
C GLN A 181 6.55 4.15 15.02
N GLN A 182 6.94 4.47 16.24
CA GLN A 182 6.98 3.49 17.33
C GLN A 182 5.59 3.01 17.70
N CYS A 183 4.58 3.88 17.68
CA CYS A 183 3.19 3.53 17.94
C CYS A 183 2.67 2.49 16.94
N GLY A 184 2.88 2.69 15.64
CA GLY A 184 2.54 1.69 14.62
C GLY A 184 3.29 0.37 14.83
N ASN A 185 4.59 0.43 15.15
CA ASN A 185 5.38 -0.78 15.42
C ASN A 185 4.89 -1.55 16.67
N LEU A 186 4.45 -0.86 17.72
CA LEU A 186 3.86 -1.49 18.90
C LEU A 186 2.59 -2.27 18.55
N CYS A 187 1.71 -1.69 17.71
CA CYS A 187 0.52 -2.37 17.24
C CYS A 187 0.86 -3.57 16.34
N ALA A 188 1.80 -3.42 15.41
CA ALA A 188 2.20 -4.50 14.52
C ALA A 188 2.78 -5.71 15.25
N ASN A 189 3.51 -5.48 16.35
CA ASN A 189 4.19 -6.51 17.14
C ASN A 189 3.40 -6.96 18.37
N GLN A 190 2.15 -6.49 18.54
CA GLN A 190 1.31 -6.87 19.68
C GLN A 190 0.92 -8.35 19.62
N THR A 191 1.11 -9.08 20.72
CA THR A 191 0.86 -10.53 20.81
C THR A 191 -0.26 -10.91 21.78
N ASN A 192 -0.64 -10.02 22.70
CA ASN A 192 -1.67 -10.30 23.71
C ASN A 192 -3.09 -10.19 23.16
N PHE A 193 -3.27 -9.43 22.09
CA PHE A 193 -4.52 -9.25 21.35
C PHE A 193 -4.22 -8.91 19.89
N VAL A 194 -5.21 -9.03 19.03
CA VAL A 194 -5.09 -8.62 17.63
C VAL A 194 -5.24 -7.10 17.57
N CYS A 195 -4.11 -6.38 17.50
CA CYS A 195 -4.15 -4.93 17.31
C CYS A 195 -4.63 -4.61 15.89
N ARG A 196 -5.79 -3.96 15.77
CA ARG A 196 -6.42 -3.54 14.51
C ARG A 196 -6.18 -2.09 14.18
N ALA A 197 -6.05 -1.27 15.23
CA ALA A 197 -5.75 0.14 15.06
C ALA A 197 -4.90 0.66 16.23
N ALA A 198 -4.26 1.79 15.99
CA ALA A 198 -3.58 2.56 17.02
C ALA A 198 -3.86 4.05 16.82
N ASP A 199 -3.87 4.80 17.90
CA ASP A 199 -3.99 6.25 17.90
C ASP A 199 -2.74 6.86 18.51
N HIS A 200 -2.13 7.81 17.82
CA HIS A 200 -1.00 8.56 18.34
C HIS A 200 -1.38 10.03 18.53
N GLU A 201 -1.26 10.52 19.73
CA GLU A 201 -1.46 11.93 20.08
C GLU A 201 -0.10 12.61 20.18
N THR A 202 0.20 13.44 19.20
CA THR A 202 1.56 13.94 18.92
C THR A 202 2.09 14.89 20.01
N ASP A 203 1.24 15.73 20.57
CA ASP A 203 1.61 16.76 21.58
C ASP A 203 1.95 16.18 22.95
N VAL A 204 1.42 15.00 23.28
CA VAL A 204 1.70 14.28 24.55
C VAL A 204 2.45 12.96 24.35
N GLU A 205 2.86 12.67 23.11
CA GLU A 205 3.57 11.44 22.73
C GLU A 205 2.89 10.18 23.27
N ARG A 206 1.53 10.15 23.25
CA ARG A 206 0.71 9.04 23.69
C ARG A 206 0.32 8.15 22.53
N CYS A 207 0.42 6.84 22.76
CA CYS A 207 -0.01 5.81 21.83
C CYS A 207 -1.04 4.90 22.49
N ASP A 208 -2.22 4.81 21.91
CA ASP A 208 -3.32 3.95 22.33
C ASP A 208 -3.49 2.83 21.31
N LEU A 209 -3.41 1.58 21.75
CA LEU A 209 -3.63 0.40 20.90
C LEU A 209 -5.01 -0.19 21.15
N THR A 210 -5.69 -0.59 20.08
CA THR A 210 -7.05 -1.16 20.15
C THR A 210 -7.22 -2.38 19.22
N ASP A 211 -8.16 -3.25 19.59
CA ASP A 211 -8.66 -4.34 18.75
C ASP A 211 -9.88 -3.93 17.90
N GLN A 212 -10.25 -2.66 17.96
CA GLN A 212 -11.38 -2.08 17.22
C GLN A 212 -10.89 -1.32 15.98
N SER A 213 -11.83 -0.97 15.10
CA SER A 213 -11.64 0.00 14.02
C SER A 213 -12.70 1.09 14.11
N LEU A 214 -12.53 2.20 13.39
CA LEU A 214 -13.51 3.30 13.36
C LEU A 214 -14.93 2.85 12.97
N LEU A 215 -15.09 1.74 12.27
CA LEU A 215 -16.39 1.20 11.87
C LEU A 215 -16.95 0.16 12.85
N THR A 216 -16.18 -0.31 13.82
CA THR A 216 -16.63 -1.31 14.81
C THR A 216 -16.95 -0.71 16.17
N VAL A 217 -16.57 0.54 16.41
CA VAL A 217 -16.96 1.31 17.60
C VAL A 217 -18.24 2.11 17.36
N ASP A 218 -18.94 2.47 18.45
CA ASP A 218 -20.05 3.38 18.35
C ASP A 218 -19.57 4.77 17.87
N LYS A 219 -20.42 5.48 17.13
CA LYS A 219 -20.08 6.83 16.61
C LYS A 219 -19.75 7.85 17.70
N SER A 220 -20.18 7.61 18.93
CA SER A 220 -19.82 8.41 20.11
C SER A 220 -18.40 8.18 20.59
N ASP A 221 -17.79 7.06 20.20
CA ASP A 221 -16.47 6.62 20.68
C ASP A 221 -15.33 6.97 19.72
N TYR A 222 -15.63 7.48 18.53
CA TYR A 222 -14.58 8.05 17.71
C TYR A 222 -14.73 9.58 17.63
N ILE A 223 -13.60 10.26 17.58
CA ILE A 223 -13.52 11.71 17.50
C ILE A 223 -12.79 12.12 16.24
N ILE A 224 -13.27 13.21 15.65
CA ILE A 224 -12.60 13.93 14.58
C ILE A 224 -12.08 15.23 15.17
N GLU A 225 -10.75 15.40 15.17
CA GLU A 225 -10.10 16.62 15.62
C GLU A 225 -9.80 17.56 14.45
N VAL A 226 -10.20 18.81 14.59
CA VAL A 226 -9.99 19.82 13.55
C VAL A 226 -8.53 20.28 13.48
N ASP A 227 -7.83 20.29 14.59
CA ASP A 227 -6.43 20.73 14.76
C ASP A 227 -5.38 19.66 14.43
N ARG A 228 -5.83 18.42 14.20
CA ARG A 228 -5.00 17.30 13.72
C ARG A 228 -3.80 16.92 14.62
N THR A 229 -3.96 17.06 15.93
CA THR A 229 -2.93 16.60 16.89
C THR A 229 -2.91 15.08 17.02
N SER A 230 -4.01 14.41 16.66
CA SER A 230 -4.14 12.96 16.68
C SER A 230 -3.96 12.36 15.28
N ILE A 231 -3.36 11.16 15.26
CA ILE A 231 -3.17 10.37 14.04
C ILE A 231 -3.69 8.97 14.33
N HIS A 232 -4.71 8.56 13.55
CA HIS A 232 -5.24 7.20 13.58
C HIS A 232 -4.51 6.31 12.58
N PHE A 233 -4.09 5.14 13.03
CA PHE A 233 -3.47 4.08 12.24
C PHE A 233 -4.44 2.92 12.08
N SER A 234 -5.03 2.76 10.92
CA SER A 234 -5.83 1.58 10.55
C SER A 234 -4.88 0.50 10.01
N ARG A 235 -4.80 -0.65 10.67
CA ARG A 235 -3.89 -1.72 10.27
C ARG A 235 -4.42 -2.48 9.08
N ASP A 236 -3.60 -2.59 8.05
CA ASP A 236 -3.97 -3.23 6.79
C ASP A 236 -3.73 -4.74 6.80
N CYS A 237 -4.35 -5.42 5.84
CA CYS A 237 -4.21 -6.87 5.70
C CYS A 237 -2.79 -7.23 5.24
N LYS A 238 -2.35 -8.41 5.61
CA LYS A 238 -1.08 -8.98 5.12
C LYS A 238 -1.14 -9.16 3.61
N ALA A 239 -0.04 -8.79 2.94
CA ALA A 239 0.14 -8.95 1.51
C ALA A 239 0.47 -10.41 1.12
#